data_b66d7f0596270ff974745586da3e4e05
#
_entry.id   b66d7f0596270ff974745586da3e4e05
#
_cell.length_a   1.000
_cell.length_b   1.000
_cell.length_c   1.000
_cell.angle_alpha   90.00
_cell.angle_beta   90.00
_cell.angle_gamma   90.00
#
_symmetry.space_group_name_H-M   'P 1'
#
loop_
_entity.id
_entity.type
_entity.pdbx_description
1 polymer ?
#
loop_
_entity_poly.entity_id
_entity_poly.type
_entity_poly.pdbx_seq_one_letter_code
_entity_poly.pdbx_strand_id
1 'polypeptide(L)'
;DARSTALSWSSRCIFQKMGIWSKIEQYAQAISTIHVSDRGHFGLTRLEANEAGVDALGYVVENSWLGSVLIQQAIDSDISLKSDTAIKSINPKSASMALEIENDGNKQLINSRLLVVADGANSACAKMLGIHQHKKAYKHSAIIANISLEQPHQKVAYERFTDQGPMAILPLTDYKNAHRCALVWTQPTQQADTLMASDDEDFLNQLQLRFGHRLGQFTAVGERVVYPLALSTSEEQVRRRLVVVGNAAHSLHPVAGQGFNLSLRDIECLAQCLGDQPEHADIGELEPLLIYQSKRTQDQSNTLLFTDNLTKLFGLSSSMVALGRNSGLLMMDLVPTLRNQFAHFGMGTGQSG
;
A
#
# COMPACT_ATOMS: atom_id res chain seq x y z
N ASP A 1 -13.33 -0.38 9.79
CA ASP A 1 -12.68 0.10 8.56
C ASP A 1 -12.85 -0.98 7.49
N ALA A 2 -13.58 -0.66 6.43
CA ALA A 2 -13.88 -1.57 5.32
C ALA A 2 -12.67 -1.82 4.40
N ARG A 3 -11.53 -1.19 4.66
CA ARG A 3 -10.32 -1.31 3.84
C ARG A 3 -9.54 -2.57 4.20
N SER A 4 -8.86 -3.11 3.19
CA SER A 4 -7.91 -4.19 3.33
C SER A 4 -6.57 -3.80 2.74
N THR A 5 -5.50 -4.38 3.26
CA THR A 5 -4.15 -4.19 2.76
C THR A 5 -3.64 -5.48 2.13
N ALA A 6 -3.11 -5.36 0.90
CA ALA A 6 -2.35 -6.43 0.28
C ALA A 6 -0.89 -6.34 0.76
N LEU A 7 -0.49 -7.30 1.57
CA LEU A 7 0.87 -7.47 2.05
C LEU A 7 1.67 -8.25 1.00
N SER A 8 2.80 -7.72 0.55
CA SER A 8 3.74 -8.47 -0.29
C SER A 8 4.44 -9.57 0.50
N TRP A 9 5.07 -10.51 -0.19
CA TRP A 9 5.90 -11.52 0.47
C TRP A 9 6.99 -10.91 1.35
N SER A 10 7.67 -9.84 0.90
CA SER A 10 8.67 -9.15 1.72
C SER A 10 8.08 -8.55 3.00
N SER A 11 6.87 -7.99 2.93
CA SER A 11 6.18 -7.46 4.11
C SER A 11 5.82 -8.55 5.12
N ARG A 12 5.40 -9.73 4.65
CA ARG A 12 5.21 -10.91 5.49
C ARG A 12 6.51 -11.33 6.19
N CYS A 13 7.64 -11.32 5.47
CA CYS A 13 8.96 -11.64 6.03
C CYS A 13 9.38 -10.61 7.11
N ILE A 14 9.10 -9.32 6.90
CA ILE A 14 9.35 -8.26 7.89
C ILE A 14 8.55 -8.53 9.17
N PHE A 15 7.25 -8.78 9.06
CA PHE A 15 6.40 -9.10 10.21
C PHE A 15 6.83 -10.40 10.92
N GLN A 16 7.37 -11.36 10.18
CA GLN A 16 7.94 -12.57 10.77
C GLN A 16 9.22 -12.28 11.58
N LYS A 17 10.13 -11.46 11.06
CA LYS A 17 11.33 -10.99 11.79
C LYS A 17 10.95 -10.23 13.06
N MET A 18 9.86 -9.46 13.03
CA MET A 18 9.30 -8.78 14.20
C MET A 18 8.63 -9.72 15.19
N GLY A 19 8.45 -11.01 14.87
CA GLY A 19 7.79 -12.00 15.74
C GLY A 19 6.28 -11.86 15.83
N ILE A 20 5.64 -11.07 14.96
CA ILE A 20 4.19 -10.81 15.01
C ILE A 20 3.39 -11.49 13.90
N TRP A 21 4.04 -12.13 12.92
CA TRP A 21 3.37 -12.74 11.79
C TRP A 21 2.30 -13.76 12.23
N SER A 22 2.59 -14.61 13.18
CA SER A 22 1.64 -15.62 13.69
C SER A 22 0.32 -15.01 14.23
N LYS A 23 0.37 -13.77 14.74
CA LYS A 23 -0.80 -13.03 15.18
C LYS A 23 -1.59 -12.44 14.01
N ILE A 24 -0.93 -12.12 12.89
CA ILE A 24 -1.53 -11.56 11.67
C ILE A 24 -2.09 -12.67 10.78
N GLU A 25 -1.37 -13.78 10.63
CA GLU A 25 -1.65 -14.87 9.68
C GLU A 25 -3.07 -15.44 9.82
N GLN A 26 -3.59 -15.55 11.03
CA GLN A 26 -4.93 -16.07 11.30
C GLN A 26 -6.06 -15.22 10.66
N TYR A 27 -5.77 -13.96 10.29
CA TYR A 27 -6.71 -13.04 9.65
C TYR A 27 -6.32 -12.71 8.20
N ALA A 28 -5.22 -13.28 7.71
CA ALA A 28 -4.68 -13.01 6.40
C ALA A 28 -5.06 -14.09 5.40
N GLN A 29 -5.55 -13.69 4.23
CA GLN A 29 -5.82 -14.59 3.13
C GLN A 29 -4.61 -14.63 2.19
N ALA A 30 -4.02 -15.81 1.99
CA ALA A 30 -2.92 -15.99 1.05
C ALA A 30 -3.36 -15.76 -0.41
N ILE A 31 -2.47 -15.18 -1.21
CA ILE A 31 -2.60 -15.05 -2.66
C ILE A 31 -1.67 -16.09 -3.31
N SER A 32 -2.24 -17.14 -3.90
CA SER A 32 -1.47 -18.16 -4.62
C SER A 32 -1.23 -17.78 -6.08
N THR A 33 -2.17 -17.04 -6.66
CA THR A 33 -2.14 -16.62 -8.07
C THR A 33 -2.55 -15.16 -8.20
N ILE A 34 -1.83 -14.39 -9.03
CA ILE A 34 -2.26 -13.07 -9.47
C ILE A 34 -2.60 -13.15 -10.96
N HIS A 35 -3.85 -12.87 -11.29
CA HIS A 35 -4.35 -12.86 -12.66
C HIS A 35 -4.45 -11.42 -13.15
N VAL A 36 -3.55 -11.03 -14.04
CA VAL A 36 -3.55 -9.71 -14.70
C VAL A 36 -4.21 -9.81 -16.06
N SER A 37 -5.14 -8.93 -16.38
CA SER A 37 -5.85 -8.92 -17.66
C SER A 37 -6.24 -7.51 -18.12
N ASP A 38 -6.38 -7.34 -19.42
CA ASP A 38 -6.88 -6.11 -20.06
C ASP A 38 -8.29 -6.36 -20.61
N ARG A 39 -9.27 -5.55 -20.16
CA ARG A 39 -10.68 -5.72 -20.53
C ARG A 39 -10.89 -5.44 -22.03
N GLY A 40 -11.59 -6.37 -22.71
CA GLY A 40 -11.87 -6.24 -24.15
C GLY A 40 -10.71 -6.63 -25.06
N HIS A 41 -9.60 -7.08 -24.49
CA HIS A 41 -8.42 -7.51 -25.22
C HIS A 41 -7.97 -8.92 -24.80
N PHE A 42 -7.09 -9.55 -25.59
CA PHE A 42 -6.62 -10.91 -25.37
C PHE A 42 -5.44 -11.01 -24.37
N GLY A 43 -4.80 -9.88 -24.04
CA GLY A 43 -3.64 -9.84 -23.16
C GLY A 43 -4.00 -10.26 -21.73
N LEU A 44 -3.38 -11.33 -21.28
CA LEU A 44 -3.45 -11.81 -19.90
C LEU A 44 -2.11 -12.41 -19.49
N THR A 45 -1.83 -12.40 -18.19
CA THR A 45 -0.71 -13.14 -17.59
C THR A 45 -1.12 -13.63 -16.21
N ARG A 46 -0.53 -14.75 -15.79
CA ARG A 46 -0.70 -15.31 -14.46
C ARG A 46 0.65 -15.41 -13.77
N LEU A 47 0.68 -14.94 -12.53
CA LEU A 47 1.82 -15.11 -11.65
C LEU A 47 1.43 -16.17 -10.62
N GLU A 48 2.24 -17.21 -10.50
CA GLU A 48 1.97 -18.34 -9.61
C GLU A 48 3.02 -18.38 -8.50
N ALA A 49 2.59 -18.62 -7.26
CA ALA A 49 3.48 -18.67 -6.10
C ALA A 49 4.52 -19.81 -6.21
N ASN A 50 4.10 -20.98 -6.72
CA ASN A 50 4.96 -22.13 -6.93
C ASN A 50 6.08 -21.86 -7.94
N GLU A 51 5.81 -21.11 -9.02
CA GLU A 51 6.82 -20.71 -10.00
C GLU A 51 7.82 -19.71 -9.44
N ALA A 52 7.37 -18.86 -8.52
CA ALA A 52 8.22 -17.91 -7.80
C ALA A 52 8.97 -18.55 -6.63
N GLY A 53 8.74 -19.84 -6.32
CA GLY A 53 9.40 -20.57 -5.24
C GLY A 53 8.99 -20.11 -3.84
N VAL A 54 7.78 -19.60 -3.67
CA VAL A 54 7.23 -19.12 -2.39
C VAL A 54 5.89 -19.77 -2.07
N ASP A 55 5.48 -19.76 -0.79
CA ASP A 55 4.19 -20.31 -0.35
C ASP A 55 3.01 -19.45 -0.81
N ALA A 56 3.23 -18.15 -0.97
CA ALA A 56 2.25 -17.18 -1.46
C ALA A 56 2.95 -15.96 -2.08
N LEU A 57 2.37 -15.35 -3.10
CA LEU A 57 2.85 -14.09 -3.68
C LEU A 57 2.64 -12.89 -2.74
N GLY A 58 1.70 -13.03 -1.83
CA GLY A 58 1.33 -12.05 -0.83
C GLY A 58 0.13 -12.50 -0.03
N TYR A 59 -0.37 -11.61 0.81
CA TYR A 59 -1.50 -11.88 1.70
C TYR A 59 -2.42 -10.66 1.76
N VAL A 60 -3.72 -10.88 1.89
CA VAL A 60 -4.68 -9.79 2.09
C VAL A 60 -5.21 -9.84 3.51
N VAL A 61 -5.17 -8.73 4.22
CA VAL A 61 -5.67 -8.61 5.59
C VAL A 61 -6.53 -7.36 5.73
N GLU A 62 -7.64 -7.47 6.47
CA GLU A 62 -8.48 -6.30 6.78
C GLU A 62 -7.73 -5.38 7.76
N ASN A 63 -7.76 -4.06 7.51
CA ASN A 63 -6.99 -3.07 8.27
C ASN A 63 -7.39 -3.01 9.75
N SER A 64 -8.65 -3.34 10.06
CA SER A 64 -9.13 -3.46 11.45
C SER A 64 -8.33 -4.50 12.24
N TRP A 65 -8.09 -5.67 11.65
CA TRP A 65 -7.32 -6.74 12.28
C TRP A 65 -5.83 -6.42 12.34
N LEU A 66 -5.25 -5.97 11.22
CA LEU A 66 -3.85 -5.58 11.19
C LEU A 66 -3.56 -4.47 12.21
N GLY A 67 -4.40 -3.45 12.26
CA GLY A 67 -4.28 -2.35 13.20
C GLY A 67 -4.39 -2.82 14.66
N SER A 68 -5.35 -3.71 14.96
CA SER A 68 -5.50 -4.27 16.31
C SER A 68 -4.27 -5.05 16.77
N VAL A 69 -3.68 -5.88 15.89
CA VAL A 69 -2.45 -6.62 16.21
C VAL A 69 -1.28 -5.68 16.46
N LEU A 70 -1.11 -4.65 15.61
CA LEU A 70 0.01 -3.70 15.73
C LEU A 70 -0.14 -2.82 17.00
N ILE A 71 -1.33 -2.34 17.30
CA ILE A 71 -1.61 -1.56 18.53
C ILE A 71 -1.38 -2.43 19.77
N GLN A 72 -1.89 -3.66 19.78
CA GLN A 72 -1.69 -4.56 20.92
C GLN A 72 -0.19 -4.87 21.11
N GLN A 73 0.56 -5.08 20.03
CA GLN A 73 2.01 -5.28 20.11
C GLN A 73 2.74 -4.06 20.68
N ALA A 74 2.30 -2.85 20.33
CA ALA A 74 2.87 -1.63 20.88
C ALA A 74 2.53 -1.46 22.38
N ILE A 75 1.32 -1.84 22.80
CA ILE A 75 0.92 -1.84 24.24
C ILE A 75 1.73 -2.88 25.04
N ASP A 76 1.97 -4.07 24.46
CA ASP A 76 2.71 -5.16 25.09
C ASP A 76 4.24 -4.89 25.16
N SER A 77 4.72 -3.82 24.53
CA SER A 77 6.12 -3.41 24.53
C SER A 77 6.33 -2.13 25.36
N ASP A 78 7.60 -1.75 25.61
CA ASP A 78 7.95 -0.54 26.37
C ASP A 78 7.69 0.79 25.61
N ILE A 79 6.76 0.78 24.65
CA ILE A 79 6.41 1.98 23.86
C ILE A 79 5.33 2.77 24.60
N SER A 80 5.62 4.04 24.88
CA SER A 80 4.61 4.95 25.44
C SER A 80 3.66 5.44 24.34
N LEU A 81 2.45 4.89 24.28
CA LEU A 81 1.39 5.35 23.37
C LEU A 81 0.63 6.52 24.01
N LYS A 82 0.47 7.60 23.24
CA LYS A 82 -0.33 8.78 23.63
C LYS A 82 -1.44 8.96 22.58
N SER A 83 -2.61 8.39 22.84
CA SER A 83 -3.81 8.63 22.03
C SER A 83 -4.36 10.04 22.28
N ASP A 84 -5.24 10.50 21.38
CA ASP A 84 -5.94 11.79 21.45
C ASP A 84 -5.02 12.98 21.69
N THR A 85 -3.80 12.89 21.14
CA THR A 85 -2.71 13.85 21.35
C THR A 85 -2.37 14.56 20.05
N ALA A 86 -2.48 15.89 20.06
CA ALA A 86 -2.12 16.72 18.91
C ALA A 86 -0.74 17.36 19.11
N ILE A 87 0.11 17.35 18.08
CA ILE A 87 1.35 18.11 18.04
C ILE A 87 0.99 19.55 17.66
N LYS A 88 1.37 20.53 18.50
CA LYS A 88 1.09 21.96 18.30
C LYS A 88 2.27 22.71 17.69
N SER A 89 3.49 22.35 18.08
CA SER A 89 4.71 22.92 17.50
C SER A 89 5.87 21.95 17.55
N ILE A 90 6.80 22.11 16.61
CA ILE A 90 8.03 21.34 16.50
C ILE A 90 9.19 22.32 16.40
N ASN A 91 10.12 22.27 17.35
CA ASN A 91 11.25 23.18 17.44
C ASN A 91 12.56 22.39 17.41
N PRO A 92 13.27 22.37 16.26
CA PRO A 92 14.58 21.73 16.16
C PRO A 92 15.60 22.43 17.05
N LYS A 93 16.35 21.64 17.85
CA LYS A 93 17.48 22.09 18.67
C LYS A 93 18.75 21.35 18.27
N SER A 94 19.91 21.80 18.71
CA SER A 94 21.19 21.14 18.38
C SER A 94 21.25 19.69 18.85
N ALA A 95 20.74 19.38 20.04
CA ALA A 95 20.83 18.05 20.66
C ALA A 95 19.49 17.30 20.72
N SER A 96 18.35 17.90 20.34
CA SER A 96 17.03 17.27 20.42
C SER A 96 16.02 17.91 19.49
N MET A 97 14.88 17.25 19.29
CA MET A 97 13.65 17.82 18.75
C MET A 97 12.70 18.12 19.92
N ALA A 98 12.31 19.38 20.12
CA ALA A 98 11.36 19.76 21.14
C ALA A 98 9.96 19.87 20.53
N LEU A 99 9.01 19.07 21.04
CA LEU A 99 7.63 19.01 20.59
C LEU A 99 6.70 19.53 21.69
N GLU A 100 5.87 20.50 21.38
CA GLU A 100 4.73 20.85 22.22
C GLU A 100 3.54 19.98 21.78
N ILE A 101 3.04 19.16 22.70
CA ILE A 101 1.88 18.32 22.48
C ILE A 101 0.72 18.78 23.37
N GLU A 102 -0.51 18.52 22.94
CA GLU A 102 -1.73 18.81 23.69
C GLU A 102 -2.66 17.60 23.69
N ASN A 103 -3.10 17.23 24.89
CA ASN A 103 -4.08 16.20 25.13
C ASN A 103 -5.13 16.76 26.11
N ASP A 104 -6.41 16.76 25.75
CA ASP A 104 -7.52 17.31 26.54
C ASP A 104 -7.24 18.71 27.12
N GLY A 105 -6.63 19.59 26.34
CA GLY A 105 -6.28 20.94 26.75
C GLY A 105 -5.01 21.04 27.59
N ASN A 106 -4.42 19.93 28.00
CA ASN A 106 -3.17 19.90 28.76
C ASN A 106 -1.96 19.92 27.83
N LYS A 107 -1.13 20.92 27.94
CA LYS A 107 0.10 21.08 27.16
C LYS A 107 1.28 20.43 27.86
N GLN A 108 2.06 19.67 27.09
CA GLN A 108 3.29 19.03 27.54
C GLN A 108 4.42 19.28 26.54
N LEU A 109 5.64 19.49 27.04
CA LEU A 109 6.85 19.54 26.22
C LEU A 109 7.55 18.18 26.24
N ILE A 110 7.80 17.62 25.05
CA ILE A 110 8.57 16.38 24.86
C ILE A 110 9.86 16.73 24.11
N ASN A 111 10.99 16.21 24.59
CA ASN A 111 12.25 16.27 23.87
C ASN A 111 12.64 14.86 23.41
N SER A 112 12.93 14.70 22.12
CA SER A 112 13.40 13.44 21.54
C SER A 112 14.73 13.60 20.83
N ARG A 113 15.56 12.55 20.79
CA ARG A 113 16.80 12.53 20.02
C ARG A 113 16.56 12.46 18.53
N LEU A 114 15.48 11.79 18.12
CA LEU A 114 15.03 11.65 16.73
C LEU A 114 13.50 11.80 16.69
N LEU A 115 13.00 12.53 15.72
CA LEU A 115 11.59 12.61 15.37
C LEU A 115 11.34 11.82 14.07
N VAL A 116 10.45 10.83 14.13
CA VAL A 116 9.97 10.10 12.96
C VAL A 116 8.57 10.60 12.63
N VAL A 117 8.41 11.27 11.49
CA VAL A 117 7.12 11.80 11.01
C VAL A 117 6.44 10.75 10.15
N ALA A 118 5.33 10.20 10.65
CA ALA A 118 4.54 9.14 10.00
C ALA A 118 3.03 9.45 10.01
N ASP A 119 2.66 10.75 10.00
CA ASP A 119 1.30 11.27 10.20
C ASP A 119 0.46 11.34 8.91
N GLY A 120 0.89 10.62 7.85
CA GLY A 120 0.10 10.39 6.64
C GLY A 120 0.26 11.46 5.54
N ALA A 121 -0.50 11.31 4.45
CA ALA A 121 -0.34 12.06 3.19
C ALA A 121 -0.58 13.58 3.31
N ASN A 122 -1.25 14.05 4.36
CA ASN A 122 -1.49 15.46 4.64
C ASN A 122 -0.72 15.93 5.87
N SER A 123 0.48 15.39 6.08
CA SER A 123 1.33 15.59 7.24
C SER A 123 1.29 17.03 7.79
N ALA A 124 0.76 17.18 9.00
CA ALA A 124 0.79 18.43 9.73
C ALA A 124 2.20 18.73 10.24
N CYS A 125 2.93 17.68 10.65
CA CYS A 125 4.31 17.81 11.11
C CYS A 125 5.24 18.26 10.00
N ALA A 126 5.12 17.72 8.78
CA ALA A 126 5.91 18.17 7.62
C ALA A 126 5.66 19.65 7.33
N LYS A 127 4.39 20.11 7.39
CA LYS A 127 4.03 21.53 7.21
C LYS A 127 4.65 22.41 8.30
N MET A 128 4.61 22.01 9.57
CA MET A 128 5.22 22.74 10.69
C MET A 128 6.74 22.87 10.52
N LEU A 129 7.38 21.89 9.89
CA LEU A 129 8.81 21.85 9.61
C LEU A 129 9.21 22.54 8.31
N GLY A 130 8.25 23.12 7.57
CA GLY A 130 8.50 23.76 6.28
C GLY A 130 8.90 22.78 5.17
N ILE A 131 8.54 21.51 5.30
CA ILE A 131 8.81 20.48 4.29
C ILE A 131 7.68 20.50 3.25
N HIS A 132 8.04 20.77 2.01
CA HIS A 132 7.08 20.80 0.91
C HIS A 132 6.78 19.41 0.38
N GLN A 133 5.55 19.23 -0.09
CA GLN A 133 5.10 18.01 -0.76
C GLN A 133 4.72 18.33 -2.20
N HIS A 134 5.32 17.60 -3.14
CA HIS A 134 4.91 17.63 -4.54
C HIS A 134 3.69 16.73 -4.71
N LYS A 135 2.55 17.31 -5.09
CA LYS A 135 1.30 16.60 -5.31
C LYS A 135 0.89 16.63 -6.77
N LYS A 136 0.61 15.44 -7.33
CA LYS A 136 0.05 15.27 -8.66
C LYS A 136 -1.29 14.56 -8.53
N ALA A 137 -2.38 15.30 -8.72
CA ALA A 137 -3.72 14.72 -8.72
C ALA A 137 -4.00 13.94 -10.02
N TYR A 138 -4.58 12.78 -9.88
CA TYR A 138 -5.09 12.01 -11.00
C TYR A 138 -6.59 12.23 -11.09
N LYS A 139 -7.19 12.70 -12.06
CA LYS A 139 -8.64 12.93 -12.19
C LYS A 139 -9.48 11.64 -12.02
N HIS A 140 -9.06 10.77 -11.09
CA HIS A 140 -9.62 9.47 -10.78
C HIS A 140 -9.78 9.33 -9.27
N SER A 141 -10.73 8.50 -8.88
CA SER A 141 -10.97 8.09 -7.49
C SER A 141 -11.01 6.58 -7.40
N ALA A 142 -10.58 6.02 -6.28
CA ALA A 142 -10.72 4.59 -5.98
C ALA A 142 -11.92 4.37 -5.07
N ILE A 143 -12.84 3.53 -5.50
CA ILE A 143 -13.93 2.99 -4.67
C ILE A 143 -13.39 1.73 -4.01
N ILE A 144 -13.49 1.66 -2.69
CA ILE A 144 -13.07 0.51 -1.89
C ILE A 144 -14.30 -0.05 -1.18
N ALA A 145 -14.46 -1.37 -1.26
CA ALA A 145 -15.52 -2.10 -0.57
C ALA A 145 -15.11 -3.56 -0.37
N ASN A 146 -15.74 -4.25 0.58
CA ASN A 146 -15.72 -5.71 0.62
C ASN A 146 -16.96 -6.22 -0.12
N ILE A 147 -16.80 -7.24 -0.95
CA ILE A 147 -17.86 -7.85 -1.75
C ILE A 147 -18.01 -9.33 -1.41
N SER A 148 -19.23 -9.84 -1.46
CA SER A 148 -19.54 -11.26 -1.32
C SER A 148 -19.69 -11.91 -2.70
N LEU A 149 -19.24 -13.17 -2.80
CA LEU A 149 -19.16 -13.92 -4.04
C LEU A 149 -20.07 -15.15 -3.98
N GLU A 150 -20.60 -15.55 -5.12
CA GLU A 150 -21.28 -16.84 -5.29
C GLU A 150 -20.31 -18.02 -5.24
N GLN A 151 -19.12 -17.85 -5.84
CA GLN A 151 -18.10 -18.90 -5.94
C GLN A 151 -16.86 -18.56 -5.11
N PRO A 152 -16.14 -19.58 -4.57
CA PRO A 152 -14.90 -19.34 -3.85
C PRO A 152 -13.83 -18.75 -4.76
N HIS A 153 -13.08 -17.77 -4.26
CA HIS A 153 -12.00 -17.06 -4.98
C HIS A 153 -10.74 -17.92 -5.24
N GLN A 154 -10.63 -19.11 -4.65
CA GLN A 154 -9.50 -20.04 -4.81
C GLN A 154 -8.11 -19.40 -4.61
N LYS A 155 -8.00 -18.41 -3.72
CA LYS A 155 -6.76 -17.64 -3.44
C LYS A 155 -6.22 -16.87 -4.65
N VAL A 156 -7.06 -16.55 -5.63
CA VAL A 156 -6.68 -15.76 -6.80
C VAL A 156 -6.98 -14.30 -6.56
N ALA A 157 -5.96 -13.45 -6.74
CA ALA A 157 -6.10 -12.01 -6.85
C ALA A 157 -6.24 -11.63 -8.33
N TYR A 158 -7.16 -10.74 -8.63
CA TYR A 158 -7.40 -10.25 -9.98
C TYR A 158 -7.01 -8.78 -10.07
N GLU A 159 -6.14 -8.46 -11.02
CA GLU A 159 -5.85 -7.09 -11.45
C GLU A 159 -6.37 -6.94 -12.89
N ARG A 160 -7.45 -6.19 -13.05
CA ARG A 160 -8.10 -6.01 -14.33
C ARG A 160 -8.03 -4.56 -14.77
N PHE A 161 -7.31 -4.32 -15.83
CA PHE A 161 -7.25 -3.01 -16.45
C PHE A 161 -8.48 -2.79 -17.34
N THR A 162 -9.06 -1.61 -17.24
CA THR A 162 -10.24 -1.21 -18.03
C THR A 162 -10.00 0.14 -18.70
N ASP A 163 -10.88 0.50 -19.62
CA ASP A 163 -10.90 1.80 -20.30
C ASP A 163 -11.08 3.00 -19.35
N GLN A 164 -11.53 2.76 -18.11
CA GLN A 164 -11.81 3.79 -17.11
C GLN A 164 -10.83 3.78 -15.93
N GLY A 165 -9.99 2.77 -15.85
CA GLY A 165 -9.00 2.59 -14.80
C GLY A 165 -8.85 1.15 -14.36
N PRO A 166 -7.86 0.85 -13.52
CA PRO A 166 -7.64 -0.48 -12.98
C PRO A 166 -8.71 -0.86 -11.94
N MET A 167 -8.97 -2.17 -11.88
CA MET A 167 -9.83 -2.81 -10.89
C MET A 167 -9.09 -3.97 -10.28
N ALA A 168 -8.94 -3.98 -8.96
CA ALA A 168 -8.40 -5.11 -8.20
C ALA A 168 -9.53 -5.80 -7.41
N ILE A 169 -9.56 -7.13 -7.48
CA ILE A 169 -10.38 -7.98 -6.62
C ILE A 169 -9.44 -8.94 -5.90
N LEU A 170 -9.32 -8.76 -4.59
CA LEU A 170 -8.33 -9.43 -3.76
C LEU A 170 -9.03 -10.42 -2.81
N PRO A 171 -8.55 -11.66 -2.68
CA PRO A 171 -9.19 -12.66 -1.83
C PRO A 171 -9.15 -12.25 -0.35
N LEU A 172 -10.25 -12.43 0.36
CA LEU A 172 -10.37 -12.27 1.80
C LEU A 172 -10.74 -13.59 2.47
N THR A 173 -10.47 -13.71 3.75
CA THR A 173 -10.98 -14.81 4.56
C THR A 173 -12.51 -14.84 4.54
N ASP A 174 -13.10 -16.01 4.45
CA ASP A 174 -14.55 -16.19 4.50
C ASP A 174 -15.13 -15.65 5.83
N TYR A 175 -16.32 -15.11 5.77
CA TYR A 175 -17.01 -14.61 6.94
C TYR A 175 -18.49 -15.00 6.90
N LYS A 176 -18.98 -15.60 7.99
CA LYS A 176 -20.38 -16.10 8.11
C LYS A 176 -20.81 -16.96 6.92
N ASN A 177 -19.92 -17.87 6.49
CA ASN A 177 -20.10 -18.77 5.32
C ASN A 177 -20.22 -18.06 3.97
N ALA A 178 -19.90 -16.78 3.87
CA ALA A 178 -19.82 -16.06 2.61
C ALA A 178 -18.38 -15.98 2.12
N HIS A 179 -18.16 -16.32 0.84
CA HIS A 179 -16.89 -16.06 0.15
C HIS A 179 -16.77 -14.56 -0.08
N ARG A 180 -15.61 -13.98 0.24
CA ARG A 180 -15.42 -12.54 0.20
C ARG A 180 -14.15 -12.13 -0.56
N CYS A 181 -14.22 -10.95 -1.16
CA CYS A 181 -13.06 -10.26 -1.70
C CYS A 181 -13.06 -8.78 -1.30
N ALA A 182 -11.88 -8.19 -1.24
CA ALA A 182 -11.73 -6.74 -1.22
C ALA A 182 -11.71 -6.21 -2.65
N LEU A 183 -12.52 -5.20 -2.91
CA LEU A 183 -12.59 -4.47 -4.17
C LEU A 183 -11.80 -3.16 -4.04
N VAL A 184 -10.95 -2.88 -5.03
CA VAL A 184 -10.37 -1.55 -5.28
C VAL A 184 -10.71 -1.20 -6.73
N TRP A 185 -11.66 -0.29 -6.94
CA TRP A 185 -12.15 0.04 -8.27
C TRP A 185 -11.86 1.50 -8.62
N THR A 186 -10.88 1.69 -9.47
CA THR A 186 -10.50 3.03 -9.94
C THR A 186 -11.40 3.48 -11.08
N GLN A 187 -11.94 4.69 -10.95
CA GLN A 187 -12.84 5.34 -11.90
C GLN A 187 -12.49 6.82 -12.07
N PRO A 188 -12.82 7.45 -13.21
CA PRO A 188 -12.90 8.90 -13.28
C PRO A 188 -13.77 9.45 -12.16
N THR A 189 -13.34 10.54 -11.49
CA THR A 189 -13.97 11.01 -10.25
C THR A 189 -15.50 11.17 -10.38
N GLN A 190 -15.98 11.76 -11.47
CA GLN A 190 -17.43 11.95 -11.70
C GLN A 190 -18.20 10.61 -11.77
N GLN A 191 -17.58 9.57 -12.35
CA GLN A 191 -18.21 8.25 -12.42
C GLN A 191 -18.16 7.54 -11.07
N ALA A 192 -17.08 7.72 -10.31
CA ALA A 192 -17.01 7.23 -8.94
C ALA A 192 -18.12 7.82 -8.07
N ASP A 193 -18.36 9.13 -8.18
CA ASP A 193 -19.45 9.82 -7.45
C ASP A 193 -20.83 9.24 -7.82
N THR A 194 -21.06 8.95 -9.12
CA THR A 194 -22.31 8.32 -9.58
C THR A 194 -22.47 6.91 -8.99
N LEU A 195 -21.42 6.09 -9.00
CA LEU A 195 -21.43 4.74 -8.43
C LEU A 195 -21.63 4.76 -6.89
N MET A 196 -21.05 5.75 -6.21
CA MET A 196 -21.26 5.92 -4.77
C MET A 196 -22.69 6.29 -4.41
N ALA A 197 -23.39 7.01 -5.29
CA ALA A 197 -24.79 7.42 -5.11
C ALA A 197 -25.81 6.35 -5.52
N SER A 198 -25.39 5.29 -6.25
CA SER A 198 -26.28 4.20 -6.67
C SER A 198 -26.63 3.27 -5.49
N ASP A 199 -27.74 2.56 -5.59
CA ASP A 199 -28.03 1.48 -4.65
C ASP A 199 -27.10 0.29 -4.82
N ASP A 200 -27.21 -0.72 -3.94
CA ASP A 200 -26.33 -1.87 -3.94
C ASP A 200 -26.54 -2.77 -5.16
N GLU A 201 -27.77 -2.89 -5.65
CA GLU A 201 -28.11 -3.71 -6.82
C GLU A 201 -27.49 -3.11 -8.08
N ASP A 202 -27.68 -1.82 -8.32
CA ASP A 202 -27.10 -1.11 -9.45
C ASP A 202 -25.56 -1.13 -9.39
N PHE A 203 -24.98 -0.92 -8.22
CA PHE A 203 -23.53 -0.99 -8.02
C PHE A 203 -22.98 -2.37 -8.39
N LEU A 204 -23.60 -3.45 -7.89
CA LEU A 204 -23.19 -4.83 -8.18
C LEU A 204 -23.37 -5.18 -9.65
N ASN A 205 -24.43 -4.72 -10.29
CA ASN A 205 -24.67 -4.90 -11.72
C ASN A 205 -23.57 -4.20 -12.55
N GLN A 206 -23.19 -2.97 -12.23
CA GLN A 206 -22.10 -2.26 -12.89
C GLN A 206 -20.74 -2.94 -12.66
N LEU A 207 -20.48 -3.40 -11.45
CA LEU A 207 -19.28 -4.17 -11.12
C LEU A 207 -19.22 -5.46 -11.92
N GLN A 208 -20.32 -6.23 -11.99
CA GLN A 208 -20.42 -7.47 -12.75
C GLN A 208 -20.15 -7.26 -14.25
N LEU A 209 -20.75 -6.22 -14.83
CA LEU A 209 -20.52 -5.85 -16.24
C LEU A 209 -19.05 -5.52 -16.52
N ARG A 210 -18.33 -4.93 -15.58
CA ARG A 210 -16.92 -4.57 -15.73
C ARG A 210 -15.98 -5.73 -15.48
N PHE A 211 -16.26 -6.54 -14.46
CA PHE A 211 -15.39 -7.66 -14.09
C PHE A 211 -15.67 -8.92 -14.92
N GLY A 212 -16.93 -9.24 -15.21
CA GLY A 212 -17.36 -10.51 -15.82
C GLY A 212 -17.71 -11.56 -14.76
N HIS A 213 -17.88 -12.84 -15.17
CA HIS A 213 -18.45 -13.91 -14.34
C HIS A 213 -17.42 -14.94 -13.83
N ARG A 214 -16.15 -14.59 -13.76
CA ARG A 214 -15.08 -15.54 -13.32
C ARG A 214 -15.18 -15.98 -11.86
N LEU A 215 -15.85 -15.19 -11.03
CA LEU A 215 -16.12 -15.48 -9.62
C LEU A 215 -17.61 -15.79 -9.35
N GLY A 216 -18.34 -16.19 -10.39
CA GLY A 216 -19.81 -16.28 -10.32
C GLY A 216 -20.43 -14.89 -10.24
N GLN A 217 -21.54 -14.76 -9.52
CA GLN A 217 -22.20 -13.49 -9.28
C GLN A 217 -21.66 -12.82 -8.03
N PHE A 218 -21.62 -11.49 -8.04
CA PHE A 218 -21.42 -10.69 -6.84
C PHE A 218 -22.78 -10.58 -6.12
N THR A 219 -22.83 -11.11 -4.89
CA THR A 219 -24.11 -11.30 -4.17
C THR A 219 -24.41 -10.21 -3.16
N ALA A 220 -23.39 -9.52 -2.66
CA ALA A 220 -23.55 -8.40 -1.74
C ALA A 220 -22.31 -7.48 -1.77
N VAL A 221 -22.52 -6.22 -1.41
CA VAL A 221 -21.46 -5.24 -1.18
C VAL A 221 -21.59 -4.67 0.24
N GLY A 222 -20.48 -4.50 0.92
CA GLY A 222 -20.41 -3.82 2.20
C GLY A 222 -20.34 -2.32 2.06
N GLU A 223 -19.93 -1.65 3.15
CA GLU A 223 -19.70 -0.21 3.13
C GLU A 223 -18.75 0.19 1.99
N ARG A 224 -19.17 1.15 1.18
CA ARG A 224 -18.39 1.71 0.08
C ARG A 224 -17.73 2.99 0.54
N VAL A 225 -16.43 3.12 0.28
CA VAL A 225 -15.66 4.32 0.59
C VAL A 225 -14.93 4.78 -0.67
N VAL A 226 -14.90 6.09 -0.92
CA VAL A 226 -14.22 6.67 -2.10
C VAL A 226 -13.05 7.53 -1.67
N TYR A 227 -11.92 7.38 -2.38
CA TYR A 227 -10.70 8.15 -2.16
C TYR A 227 -10.24 8.80 -3.47
N PRO A 228 -10.09 10.13 -3.52
CA PRO A 228 -9.46 10.78 -4.65
C PRO A 228 -7.98 10.37 -4.74
N LEU A 229 -7.53 10.05 -5.96
CA LEU A 229 -6.19 9.54 -6.19
C LEU A 229 -5.21 10.68 -6.46
N ALA A 230 -4.11 10.65 -5.74
CA ALA A 230 -2.98 11.56 -5.93
C ALA A 230 -1.66 10.84 -5.66
N LEU A 231 -0.65 11.18 -6.43
CA LEU A 231 0.73 10.91 -6.08
C LEU A 231 1.24 12.07 -5.23
N SER A 232 1.80 11.78 -4.08
CA SER A 232 2.44 12.79 -3.25
C SER A 232 3.83 12.31 -2.86
N THR A 233 4.83 13.18 -3.00
CA THR A 233 6.20 12.91 -2.55
C THR A 233 6.70 14.09 -1.74
N SER A 234 7.36 13.81 -0.63
CA SER A 234 8.04 14.83 0.17
C SER A 234 9.31 15.27 -0.55
N GLU A 235 9.55 16.59 -0.61
CA GLU A 235 10.78 17.16 -1.17
C GLU A 235 12.01 16.72 -0.39
N GLU A 236 11.84 16.52 0.90
CA GLU A 236 12.90 16.14 1.83
C GLU A 236 12.37 15.06 2.80
N GLN A 237 13.12 13.99 2.95
CA GLN A 237 12.76 12.91 3.86
C GLN A 237 13.68 12.82 5.08
N VAL A 238 14.87 13.44 5.04
CA VAL A 238 15.89 13.33 6.07
C VAL A 238 16.48 14.69 6.39
N ARG A 239 16.51 15.04 7.67
CA ARG A 239 17.30 16.11 8.29
C ARG A 239 17.95 15.58 9.56
N ARG A 240 18.94 16.28 10.09
CA ARG A 240 19.45 15.96 11.42
C ARG A 240 18.30 15.90 12.42
N ARG A 241 18.17 14.79 13.15
CA ARG A 241 17.09 14.49 14.12
C ARG A 241 15.70 14.37 13.56
N LEU A 242 15.57 14.20 12.26
CA LEU A 242 14.27 14.09 11.60
C LEU A 242 14.32 13.07 10.47
N VAL A 243 13.33 12.21 10.41
CA VAL A 243 13.02 11.39 9.24
C VAL A 243 11.52 11.39 8.97
N VAL A 244 11.16 11.49 7.70
CA VAL A 244 9.77 11.40 7.22
C VAL A 244 9.58 10.04 6.55
N VAL A 245 8.56 9.28 6.94
CA VAL A 245 8.30 7.91 6.45
C VAL A 245 6.83 7.71 6.09
N GLY A 246 6.55 6.59 5.43
CA GLY A 246 5.18 6.21 5.08
C GLY A 246 4.51 7.19 4.12
N ASN A 247 3.19 7.35 4.25
CA ASN A 247 2.43 8.26 3.39
C ASN A 247 2.83 9.74 3.56
N ALA A 248 3.52 10.11 4.64
CA ALA A 248 4.08 11.44 4.81
C ALA A 248 5.28 11.68 3.88
N ALA A 249 6.07 10.64 3.60
CA ALA A 249 7.19 10.68 2.65
C ALA A 249 6.71 10.50 1.19
N HIS A 250 5.89 9.50 0.94
CA HIS A 250 5.37 9.16 -0.39
C HIS A 250 4.01 8.48 -0.30
N SER A 251 3.01 9.02 -0.98
CA SER A 251 1.68 8.42 -1.12
C SER A 251 1.47 8.03 -2.57
N LEU A 252 1.24 6.74 -2.82
CA LEU A 252 1.18 6.14 -4.15
C LEU A 252 -0.26 5.93 -4.61
N HIS A 253 -0.41 5.76 -5.92
CA HIS A 253 -1.64 5.20 -6.50
C HIS A 253 -1.84 3.76 -5.97
N PRO A 254 -3.07 3.33 -5.62
CA PRO A 254 -3.32 2.01 -5.02
C PRO A 254 -3.11 0.82 -5.96
N VAL A 255 -2.69 1.04 -7.20
CA VAL A 255 -2.36 -0.04 -8.15
C VAL A 255 -1.31 -0.97 -7.54
N ALA A 256 -1.60 -2.26 -7.61
CA ALA A 256 -0.75 -3.34 -7.09
C ALA A 256 -0.44 -3.25 -5.58
N GLY A 257 -1.16 -2.45 -4.78
CA GLY A 257 -1.03 -2.39 -3.32
C GLY A 257 0.35 -2.01 -2.79
N GLN A 258 1.17 -1.27 -3.57
CA GLN A 258 2.60 -1.07 -3.26
C GLN A 258 2.87 -0.05 -2.14
N GLY A 259 1.93 0.88 -1.85
CA GLY A 259 2.21 1.98 -0.92
C GLY A 259 2.57 1.53 0.50
N PHE A 260 1.79 0.64 1.10
CA PHE A 260 2.07 0.09 2.43
C PHE A 260 3.36 -0.74 2.44
N ASN A 261 3.53 -1.58 1.43
CA ASN A 261 4.68 -2.47 1.31
C ASN A 261 6.01 -1.70 1.16
N LEU A 262 6.01 -0.63 0.38
CA LEU A 262 7.17 0.26 0.26
C LEU A 262 7.49 0.92 1.59
N SER A 263 6.47 1.46 2.27
CA SER A 263 6.64 2.10 3.58
C SER A 263 7.19 1.14 4.64
N LEU A 264 6.74 -0.12 4.63
CA LEU A 264 7.23 -1.12 5.59
C LEU A 264 8.71 -1.48 5.33
N ARG A 265 9.14 -1.59 4.06
CA ARG A 265 10.56 -1.77 3.71
C ARG A 265 11.40 -0.56 4.11
N ASP A 266 10.86 0.66 4.00
CA ASP A 266 11.54 1.87 4.46
C ASP A 266 11.74 1.83 5.98
N ILE A 267 10.71 1.46 6.73
CA ILE A 267 10.77 1.35 8.20
C ILE A 267 11.76 0.27 8.63
N GLU A 268 11.77 -0.90 7.98
CA GLU A 268 12.76 -1.96 8.26
C GLU A 268 14.19 -1.46 8.04
N CYS A 269 14.44 -0.80 6.90
CA CYS A 269 15.75 -0.26 6.59
C CYS A 269 16.18 0.83 7.59
N LEU A 270 15.28 1.72 7.97
CA LEU A 270 15.55 2.74 8.99
C LEU A 270 15.91 2.09 10.33
N ALA A 271 15.11 1.12 10.78
CA ALA A 271 15.36 0.39 12.02
C ALA A 271 16.73 -0.29 12.02
N GLN A 272 17.11 -0.91 10.90
CA GLN A 272 18.45 -1.53 10.73
C GLN A 272 19.55 -0.49 10.80
N CYS A 273 19.46 0.62 10.06
CA CYS A 273 20.48 1.69 10.06
C CYS A 273 20.66 2.31 11.45
N LEU A 274 19.61 2.41 12.25
CA LEU A 274 19.67 2.91 13.62
C LEU A 274 20.18 1.85 14.59
N GLY A 275 19.78 0.58 14.41
CA GLY A 275 20.22 -0.55 15.25
C GLY A 275 21.70 -0.94 15.06
N ASP A 276 22.26 -0.68 13.87
CA ASP A 276 23.68 -0.93 13.57
C ASP A 276 24.61 0.10 14.23
N GLN A 277 24.06 1.17 14.83
CA GLN A 277 24.87 2.17 15.52
C GLN A 277 25.37 1.62 16.88
N PRO A 278 26.55 2.08 17.34
CA PRO A 278 27.02 1.79 18.69
C PRO A 278 25.99 2.18 19.75
N GLU A 279 25.89 1.44 20.85
CA GLU A 279 24.88 1.62 21.91
C GLU A 279 24.79 3.07 22.44
N HIS A 280 25.91 3.77 22.49
CA HIS A 280 26.00 5.15 22.97
C HIS A 280 25.91 6.22 21.86
N ALA A 281 25.75 5.81 20.60
CA ALA A 281 25.65 6.75 19.49
C ALA A 281 24.37 7.58 19.57
N ASP A 282 24.45 8.80 19.10
CA ASP A 282 23.28 9.66 18.97
C ASP A 282 22.52 9.29 17.67
N ILE A 283 21.41 8.56 17.81
CA ILE A 283 20.58 8.13 16.69
C ILE A 283 19.99 9.29 15.87
N GLY A 284 20.06 10.52 16.39
CA GLY A 284 19.60 11.73 15.69
C GLY A 284 20.70 12.37 14.82
N GLU A 285 21.91 11.85 14.79
CA GLU A 285 22.94 12.36 13.89
C GLU A 285 22.60 12.12 12.44
N LEU A 286 23.09 12.97 11.56
CA LEU A 286 22.71 12.98 10.16
C LEU A 286 23.22 11.78 9.37
N GLU A 287 24.40 11.27 9.72
CA GLU A 287 25.11 10.21 8.99
C GLU A 287 24.27 8.90 8.84
N PRO A 288 23.76 8.29 9.93
CA PRO A 288 22.95 7.07 9.80
C PRO A 288 21.66 7.30 9.00
N LEU A 289 21.08 8.51 9.07
CA LEU A 289 19.89 8.89 8.33
C LEU A 289 20.18 9.06 6.82
N LEU A 290 21.34 9.58 6.45
CA LEU A 290 21.79 9.63 5.05
C LEU A 290 22.09 8.23 4.48
N ILE A 291 22.65 7.34 5.28
CA ILE A 291 22.83 5.93 4.89
C ILE A 291 21.46 5.28 4.59
N TYR A 292 20.47 5.48 5.47
CA TYR A 292 19.10 5.05 5.23
C TYR A 292 18.56 5.62 3.90
N GLN A 293 18.64 6.92 3.70
CA GLN A 293 18.16 7.59 2.49
C GLN A 293 18.82 7.00 1.23
N SER A 294 20.13 6.85 1.24
CA SER A 294 20.90 6.26 0.11
C SER A 294 20.43 4.86 -0.23
N LYS A 295 20.25 3.99 0.78
CA LYS A 295 19.75 2.62 0.60
C LYS A 295 18.33 2.55 0.03
N ARG A 296 17.47 3.55 0.34
CA ARG A 296 16.06 3.54 -0.03
C ARG A 296 15.72 4.26 -1.33
N THR A 297 16.52 5.26 -1.74
CA THR A 297 16.25 6.11 -2.91
C THR A 297 15.93 5.33 -4.17
N GLN A 298 16.70 4.28 -4.48
CA GLN A 298 16.50 3.51 -5.71
C GLN A 298 15.20 2.69 -5.67
N ASP A 299 14.89 2.02 -4.56
CA ASP A 299 13.64 1.24 -4.42
C ASP A 299 12.40 2.15 -4.44
N GLN A 300 12.45 3.29 -3.74
CA GLN A 300 11.39 4.29 -3.79
C GLN A 300 11.18 4.81 -5.22
N SER A 301 12.25 5.21 -5.90
CA SER A 301 12.18 5.71 -7.27
C SER A 301 11.62 4.67 -8.24
N ASN A 302 12.09 3.44 -8.17
CA ASN A 302 11.61 2.34 -9.01
C ASN A 302 10.12 2.06 -8.78
N THR A 303 9.67 2.04 -7.51
CA THR A 303 8.27 1.79 -7.16
C THR A 303 7.37 2.94 -7.61
N LEU A 304 7.81 4.19 -7.44
CA LEU A 304 7.11 5.39 -7.91
C LEU A 304 6.95 5.39 -9.43
N LEU A 305 8.04 5.16 -10.17
CA LEU A 305 8.03 5.08 -11.64
C LEU A 305 7.15 3.93 -12.13
N PHE A 306 7.23 2.77 -11.49
CA PHE A 306 6.41 1.62 -11.86
C PHE A 306 4.92 1.93 -11.72
N THR A 307 4.48 2.45 -10.56
CA THR A 307 3.06 2.74 -10.31
C THR A 307 2.54 3.88 -11.19
N ASP A 308 3.32 4.96 -11.42
CA ASP A 308 2.93 6.07 -12.31
C ASP A 308 2.87 5.62 -13.79
N ASN A 309 3.85 4.84 -14.24
CA ASN A 309 3.88 4.31 -15.62
C ASN A 309 2.76 3.29 -15.86
N LEU A 310 2.48 2.41 -14.90
CA LEU A 310 1.37 1.45 -15.00
C LEU A 310 0.05 2.21 -15.16
N THR A 311 -0.19 3.21 -14.33
CA THR A 311 -1.41 4.03 -14.40
C THR A 311 -1.54 4.76 -15.74
N LYS A 312 -0.44 5.33 -16.25
CA LYS A 312 -0.43 6.00 -17.57
C LYS A 312 -0.65 5.02 -18.72
N LEU A 313 0.05 3.89 -18.72
CA LEU A 313 -0.01 2.89 -19.79
C LEU A 313 -1.44 2.35 -19.97
N PHE A 314 -2.13 2.09 -18.89
CA PHE A 314 -3.50 1.58 -18.93
C PHE A 314 -4.57 2.66 -19.06
N GLY A 315 -4.25 3.93 -18.80
CA GLY A 315 -5.10 5.09 -19.06
C GLY A 315 -5.13 5.59 -20.51
N LEU A 316 -4.23 5.09 -21.38
CA LEU A 316 -4.17 5.48 -22.77
C LEU A 316 -5.11 4.62 -23.64
N SER A 317 -6.07 5.26 -24.32
CA SER A 317 -7.08 4.62 -25.19
C SER A 317 -6.63 4.40 -26.64
N SER A 318 -5.37 4.70 -26.98
CA SER A 318 -4.85 4.51 -28.35
C SER A 318 -4.75 3.03 -28.73
N SER A 319 -5.25 2.66 -29.91
CA SER A 319 -5.21 1.28 -30.42
C SER A 319 -3.79 0.72 -30.52
N MET A 320 -2.79 1.54 -30.85
CA MET A 320 -1.38 1.12 -30.92
C MET A 320 -0.82 0.85 -29.52
N VAL A 321 -1.16 1.66 -28.53
CA VAL A 321 -0.77 1.44 -27.13
C VAL A 321 -1.45 0.20 -26.58
N ALA A 322 -2.73 -0.01 -26.89
CA ALA A 322 -3.45 -1.23 -26.52
C ALA A 322 -2.79 -2.48 -27.11
N LEU A 323 -2.39 -2.47 -28.38
CA LEU A 323 -1.68 -3.58 -29.01
C LEU A 323 -0.34 -3.85 -28.34
N GLY A 324 0.47 -2.82 -28.09
CA GLY A 324 1.77 -2.94 -27.39
C GLY A 324 1.60 -3.49 -25.96
N ARG A 325 0.61 -3.03 -25.21
CA ARG A 325 0.26 -3.49 -23.86
C ARG A 325 -0.15 -4.96 -23.86
N ASN A 326 -1.02 -5.36 -24.78
CA ASN A 326 -1.47 -6.75 -24.88
C ASN A 326 -0.36 -7.70 -25.32
N SER A 327 0.49 -7.27 -26.25
CA SER A 327 1.69 -8.02 -26.65
C SER A 327 2.66 -8.16 -25.48
N GLY A 328 2.82 -7.11 -24.66
CA GLY A 328 3.65 -7.15 -23.44
C GLY A 328 3.13 -8.14 -22.40
N LEU A 329 1.81 -8.14 -22.12
CA LEU A 329 1.18 -9.11 -21.24
C LEU A 329 1.34 -10.55 -21.76
N LEU A 330 1.14 -10.76 -23.05
CA LEU A 330 1.33 -12.07 -23.68
C LEU A 330 2.79 -12.52 -23.63
N MET A 331 3.75 -11.62 -23.87
CA MET A 331 5.18 -11.92 -23.71
C MET A 331 5.52 -12.33 -22.29
N MET A 332 4.98 -11.63 -21.28
CA MET A 332 5.17 -12.03 -19.88
C MET A 332 4.58 -13.42 -19.60
N ASP A 333 3.44 -13.75 -20.19
CA ASP A 333 2.83 -15.08 -20.02
C ASP A 333 3.67 -16.18 -20.68
N LEU A 334 4.25 -15.91 -21.85
CA LEU A 334 5.05 -16.88 -22.63
C LEU A 334 6.52 -16.98 -22.19
N VAL A 335 7.08 -15.97 -21.55
CA VAL A 335 8.50 -15.92 -21.16
C VAL A 335 8.64 -15.99 -19.64
N PRO A 336 8.94 -17.18 -19.08
CA PRO A 336 9.00 -17.38 -17.63
C PRO A 336 9.95 -16.44 -16.89
N THR A 337 11.09 -16.08 -17.51
CA THR A 337 12.07 -15.17 -16.90
C THR A 337 11.49 -13.78 -16.66
N LEU A 338 10.77 -13.21 -17.64
CA LEU A 338 10.11 -11.91 -17.50
C LEU A 338 8.99 -11.97 -16.45
N ARG A 339 8.21 -13.03 -16.48
CA ARG A 339 7.14 -13.29 -15.51
C ARG A 339 7.68 -13.36 -14.10
N ASN A 340 8.77 -14.10 -13.87
CA ASN A 340 9.41 -14.21 -12.58
C ASN A 340 10.00 -12.88 -12.10
N GLN A 341 10.66 -12.11 -12.97
CA GLN A 341 11.17 -10.79 -12.61
C GLN A 341 10.02 -9.85 -12.17
N PHE A 342 8.90 -9.87 -12.88
CA PHE A 342 7.73 -9.09 -12.51
C PHE A 342 7.12 -9.56 -11.19
N ALA A 343 7.04 -10.88 -10.96
CA ALA A 343 6.59 -11.45 -9.69
C ALA A 343 7.50 -11.03 -8.53
N HIS A 344 8.82 -11.13 -8.69
CA HIS A 344 9.80 -10.69 -7.69
C HIS A 344 9.70 -9.19 -7.38
N PHE A 345 9.48 -8.36 -8.38
CA PHE A 345 9.22 -6.93 -8.17
C PHE A 345 7.96 -6.70 -7.33
N GLY A 346 6.83 -7.34 -7.68
CA GLY A 346 5.56 -7.27 -6.93
C GLY A 346 5.68 -7.79 -5.49
N MET A 347 6.46 -8.84 -5.28
CA MET A 347 6.77 -9.40 -3.96
C MET A 347 7.72 -8.54 -3.12
N GLY A 348 8.37 -7.52 -3.71
CA GLY A 348 9.36 -6.69 -3.04
C GLY A 348 10.70 -7.39 -2.80
N THR A 349 10.99 -8.47 -3.54
CA THR A 349 12.24 -9.26 -3.43
C THR A 349 13.22 -8.98 -4.58
N GLY A 350 12.88 -8.12 -5.52
CA GLY A 350 13.64 -7.84 -6.74
C GLY A 350 14.95 -7.07 -6.56
N GLN A 351 15.41 -6.82 -5.34
CA GLN A 351 16.62 -6.03 -5.04
C GLN A 351 17.60 -6.76 -4.11
N SER A 352 17.55 -8.08 -4.03
CA SER A 352 18.60 -8.85 -3.33
C SER A 352 19.71 -9.19 -4.32
N GLY A 353 20.56 -8.19 -4.63
CA GLY A 353 21.76 -8.34 -5.45
C GLY A 353 22.73 -7.23 -5.14
#